data_cde58a8582a49706647ca4d4fa40b559
#
_entry.id   cde58a8582a49706647ca4d4fa40b559
#
_cell.length_a   1.000
_cell.length_b   1.000
_cell.length_c   1.000
_cell.angle_alpha   90.00
_cell.angle_beta   90.00
_cell.angle_gamma   90.00
#
_symmetry.space_group_name_H-M   'P 1'
#
loop_
_entity.id
_entity.type
_entity.pdbx_description
1 polymer ?
#
loop_
_entity_poly.entity_id
_entity_poly.type
_entity_poly.pdbx_seq_one_letter_code
_entity_poly.pdbx_strand_id
1 'polypeptide(L)'
;MKGFGNILIIGDSYSTFMGHNPEGYAYWYPQGGGSNAETDVKEVGDTWWHKLIRETESTLILNDSYSGSTVCSTERESIPGTHFNLRADRMISEGFFKKNKIDTVFVFGGTNDSWIDSPIGKIKYKDITKEDIKAILPAFCALIAKLTEASPDSKIIPLINSDLKDEIADGFEEICRHYGLTYIRFEALDKLSGHPSRKGMEQINEAIKNLL
;
A
#
# COMPACT_ATOMS: atom_id res chain seq x y z
N MET A 1 -10.01 -0.75 -23.42
CA MET A 1 -8.85 -1.51 -22.89
C MET A 1 -9.33 -2.24 -21.65
N LYS A 2 -8.92 -3.48 -21.41
CA LYS A 2 -9.17 -4.12 -20.13
C LYS A 2 -8.34 -3.38 -19.09
N GLY A 3 -8.97 -2.82 -18.05
CA GLY A 3 -8.29 -2.14 -16.96
C GLY A 3 -7.37 -3.07 -16.15
N PHE A 4 -7.24 -2.81 -14.86
CA PHE A 4 -6.38 -3.60 -13.95
C PHE A 4 -7.01 -4.94 -13.52
N GLY A 5 -8.22 -5.27 -13.97
CA GLY A 5 -8.93 -6.50 -13.62
C GLY A 5 -9.38 -6.52 -12.16
N ASN A 6 -9.19 -7.64 -11.49
CA ASN A 6 -9.50 -7.81 -10.06
C ASN A 6 -8.36 -7.29 -9.20
N ILE A 7 -8.64 -6.26 -8.41
CA ILE A 7 -7.65 -5.51 -7.65
C ILE A 7 -7.67 -5.91 -6.17
N LEU A 8 -6.47 -6.16 -5.63
CA LEU A 8 -6.17 -6.15 -4.20
C LEU A 8 -5.35 -4.90 -3.88
N ILE A 9 -5.66 -4.21 -2.81
CA ILE A 9 -4.85 -3.12 -2.27
C ILE A 9 -4.30 -3.55 -0.91
N ILE A 10 -3.00 -3.45 -0.71
CA ILE A 10 -2.33 -3.56 0.59
C ILE A 10 -1.73 -2.19 0.89
N GLY A 11 -2.31 -1.47 1.84
CA GLY A 11 -1.97 -0.07 2.06
C GLY A 11 -1.96 0.37 3.51
N ASP A 12 -1.60 1.64 3.68
CA ASP A 12 -1.69 2.40 4.92
C ASP A 12 -2.84 3.43 4.84
N SER A 13 -2.75 4.52 5.61
CA SER A 13 -3.76 5.58 5.66
C SER A 13 -4.10 6.20 4.31
N TYR A 14 -3.18 6.23 3.34
CA TYR A 14 -3.36 6.84 2.02
C TYR A 14 -4.40 6.11 1.16
N SER A 15 -4.73 4.88 1.52
CA SER A 15 -5.70 4.05 0.81
C SER A 15 -6.95 3.73 1.62
N THR A 16 -7.05 4.23 2.87
CA THR A 16 -8.22 3.96 3.72
C THR A 16 -9.39 4.90 3.42
N PHE A 17 -10.60 4.44 3.68
CA PHE A 17 -11.81 5.27 3.76
C PHE A 17 -12.84 4.59 4.65
N MET A 18 -13.53 5.37 5.49
CA MET A 18 -14.56 4.89 6.42
C MET A 18 -15.56 3.95 5.74
N GLY A 19 -15.73 2.75 6.30
CA GLY A 19 -16.68 1.74 5.79
C GLY A 19 -16.23 0.97 4.54
N HIS A 20 -15.00 1.21 4.03
CA HIS A 20 -14.45 0.56 2.85
C HIS A 20 -13.15 -0.23 3.09
N ASN A 21 -12.82 -0.43 4.35
CA ASN A 21 -11.74 -1.29 4.83
C ASN A 21 -12.33 -2.44 5.64
N PRO A 22 -11.59 -3.53 5.93
CA PRO A 22 -12.05 -4.60 6.79
C PRO A 22 -12.59 -4.08 8.13
N GLU A 23 -13.59 -4.75 8.68
CA GLU A 23 -14.19 -4.37 9.95
C GLU A 23 -13.13 -4.30 11.06
N GLY A 24 -13.20 -3.24 11.87
CA GLY A 24 -12.24 -2.96 12.94
C GLY A 24 -10.93 -2.32 12.50
N TYR A 25 -10.71 -2.10 11.19
CA TYR A 25 -9.52 -1.40 10.72
C TYR A 25 -9.63 0.10 10.93
N ALA A 26 -8.54 0.71 11.35
CA ALA A 26 -8.42 2.15 11.42
C ALA A 26 -8.40 2.77 10.01
N TYR A 27 -9.06 3.91 9.88
CA TYR A 27 -9.10 4.70 8.64
C TYR A 27 -8.67 6.14 8.91
N TRP A 28 -8.18 6.82 7.88
CA TRP A 28 -7.84 8.24 7.93
C TRP A 28 -8.97 9.13 7.37
N TYR A 29 -9.57 8.74 6.25
CA TYR A 29 -10.58 9.54 5.57
C TYR A 29 -11.99 9.15 6.05
N PRO A 30 -12.67 10.04 6.86
CA PRO A 30 -14.02 9.80 7.31
C PRO A 30 -15.04 10.30 6.28
N GLN A 31 -16.22 9.68 6.27
CA GLN A 31 -17.36 10.19 5.50
C GLN A 31 -17.68 11.62 5.94
N GLY A 32 -17.82 12.54 4.97
CA GLY A 32 -18.14 13.95 5.24
C GLY A 32 -16.99 14.80 5.76
N GLY A 33 -15.77 14.26 5.87
CA GLY A 33 -14.59 15.02 6.31
C GLY A 33 -14.57 15.33 7.81
N GLY A 34 -14.81 14.35 8.67
CA GLY A 34 -14.98 14.49 10.13
C GLY A 34 -13.92 15.32 10.88
N SER A 35 -14.14 15.53 12.17
CA SER A 35 -13.60 16.63 12.99
C SER A 35 -12.13 16.56 13.37
N ASN A 36 -11.38 15.50 13.05
CA ASN A 36 -10.05 15.28 13.61
C ASN A 36 -8.89 15.42 12.63
N ALA A 37 -9.15 15.65 11.34
CA ALA A 37 -8.13 15.84 10.34
C ALA A 37 -8.58 16.88 9.31
N GLU A 38 -7.70 17.81 8.99
CA GLU A 38 -7.89 18.66 7.82
C GLU A 38 -7.76 17.81 6.56
N THR A 39 -8.88 17.44 5.97
CA THR A 39 -8.94 16.75 4.68
C THR A 39 -10.10 17.28 3.84
N ASP A 40 -9.89 17.37 2.54
CA ASP A 40 -10.91 17.68 1.56
C ASP A 40 -11.47 16.43 0.85
N VAL A 41 -10.94 15.24 1.17
CA VAL A 41 -11.46 13.94 0.76
C VAL A 41 -12.63 13.59 1.66
N LYS A 42 -13.85 13.77 1.17
CA LYS A 42 -15.10 13.68 1.95
C LYS A 42 -15.98 12.51 1.59
N GLU A 43 -15.77 11.95 0.42
CA GLU A 43 -16.55 10.83 -0.11
C GLU A 43 -15.62 9.77 -0.66
N VAL A 44 -16.06 8.51 -0.64
CA VAL A 44 -15.28 7.41 -1.21
C VAL A 44 -14.91 7.66 -2.67
N GLY A 45 -15.77 8.36 -3.41
CA GLY A 45 -15.54 8.78 -4.80
C GLY A 45 -14.35 9.72 -4.98
N ASP A 46 -13.86 10.34 -3.90
CA ASP A 46 -12.69 11.21 -3.93
C ASP A 46 -11.38 10.40 -3.84
N THR A 47 -11.40 9.13 -3.37
CA THR A 47 -10.20 8.30 -3.20
C THR A 47 -9.62 7.86 -4.54
N TRP A 48 -8.29 7.73 -4.59
CA TRP A 48 -7.57 7.32 -5.80
C TRP A 48 -8.06 5.98 -6.35
N TRP A 49 -8.27 4.99 -5.47
CA TRP A 49 -8.66 3.64 -5.87
C TRP A 49 -10.11 3.55 -6.33
N HIS A 50 -11.02 4.32 -5.73
CA HIS A 50 -12.42 4.32 -6.17
C HIS A 50 -12.57 5.00 -7.54
N LYS A 51 -11.82 6.09 -7.79
CA LYS A 51 -11.72 6.70 -9.12
C LYS A 51 -11.17 5.68 -10.12
N LEU A 52 -10.05 5.04 -9.78
CA LEU A 52 -9.38 4.07 -10.64
C LEU A 52 -10.33 2.94 -11.09
N ILE A 53 -11.02 2.28 -10.15
CA ILE A 53 -11.92 1.17 -10.50
C ILE A 53 -13.07 1.60 -11.40
N ARG A 54 -13.61 2.81 -11.19
CA ARG A 54 -14.68 3.35 -12.03
C ARG A 54 -14.21 3.71 -13.43
N GLU A 55 -13.08 4.35 -13.55
CA GLU A 55 -12.56 4.88 -14.81
C GLU A 55 -11.92 3.80 -15.68
N THR A 56 -11.47 2.70 -15.08
CA THR A 56 -10.82 1.59 -15.78
C THR A 56 -11.69 0.33 -15.86
N GLU A 57 -12.94 0.38 -15.38
CA GLU A 57 -13.85 -0.77 -15.33
C GLU A 57 -13.23 -1.98 -14.60
N SER A 58 -12.39 -1.70 -13.58
CA SER A 58 -11.75 -2.72 -12.75
C SER A 58 -12.64 -3.10 -11.56
N THR A 59 -12.34 -4.20 -10.89
CA THR A 59 -13.10 -4.68 -9.74
C THR A 59 -12.22 -4.69 -8.50
N LEU A 60 -12.63 -4.00 -7.43
CA LEU A 60 -11.95 -4.09 -6.13
C LEU A 60 -12.40 -5.37 -5.41
N ILE A 61 -11.49 -6.31 -5.20
CA ILE A 61 -11.75 -7.53 -4.44
C ILE A 61 -11.59 -7.26 -2.94
N LEU A 62 -10.51 -6.56 -2.57
CA LEU A 62 -10.26 -6.19 -1.18
C LEU A 62 -9.39 -4.95 -1.12
N ASN A 63 -9.76 -4.00 -0.26
CA ASN A 63 -8.89 -2.92 0.19
C ASN A 63 -8.39 -3.26 1.60
N ASP A 64 -7.28 -3.99 1.69
CA ASP A 64 -6.62 -4.35 2.94
C ASP A 64 -5.66 -3.24 3.38
N SER A 65 -6.20 -2.03 3.60
CA SER A 65 -5.44 -0.89 4.08
C SER A 65 -5.78 -0.55 5.53
N TYR A 66 -4.75 -0.28 6.34
CA TYR A 66 -4.89 0.04 7.76
C TYR A 66 -4.16 1.36 8.07
N SER A 67 -4.87 2.37 8.58
CA SER A 67 -4.28 3.66 8.93
C SER A 67 -3.25 3.52 10.06
N GLY A 68 -2.05 4.07 9.86
CA GLY A 68 -0.94 3.99 10.82
C GLY A 68 -0.07 2.74 10.69
N SER A 69 -0.42 1.78 9.83
CA SER A 69 0.37 0.55 9.69
C SER A 69 1.70 0.77 8.98
N THR A 70 2.72 0.02 9.40
CA THR A 70 4.07 -0.01 8.83
C THR A 70 4.27 -1.20 7.90
N VAL A 71 5.24 -1.10 6.99
CA VAL A 71 5.68 -2.24 6.18
C VAL A 71 6.45 -3.22 7.04
N CYS A 72 7.35 -2.72 7.89
CA CYS A 72 8.14 -3.53 8.81
C CYS A 72 7.40 -3.81 10.12
N SER A 73 7.82 -4.88 10.81
CA SER A 73 7.41 -5.19 12.19
C SER A 73 8.40 -4.51 13.13
N THR A 74 7.99 -3.41 13.75
CA THR A 74 8.82 -2.66 14.71
C THR A 74 8.13 -2.53 16.06
N GLU A 75 8.90 -2.48 17.14
CA GLU A 75 8.39 -2.23 18.49
C GLU A 75 7.79 -0.82 18.64
N ARG A 76 8.13 0.09 17.72
CA ARG A 76 7.56 1.45 17.66
C ARG A 76 6.26 1.53 16.86
N GLU A 77 5.77 0.40 16.38
CA GLU A 77 4.48 0.33 15.69
C GLU A 77 3.38 0.80 16.61
N SER A 78 2.67 1.86 16.20
CA SER A 78 1.62 2.48 17.02
C SER A 78 0.42 1.58 17.23
N ILE A 79 0.25 0.58 16.37
CA ILE A 79 -0.87 -0.36 16.38
C ILE A 79 -0.30 -1.76 16.10
N PRO A 80 0.09 -2.49 17.16
CA PRO A 80 0.69 -3.82 17.03
C PRO A 80 -0.17 -4.79 16.23
N GLY A 81 0.45 -5.62 15.43
CA GLY A 81 -0.23 -6.67 14.68
C GLY A 81 -0.87 -6.21 13.37
N THR A 82 -0.59 -5.01 12.87
CA THR A 82 -1.18 -4.47 11.64
C THR A 82 -0.18 -4.29 10.49
N HIS A 83 1.10 -4.57 10.71
CA HIS A 83 2.12 -4.37 9.68
C HIS A 83 1.85 -5.23 8.43
N PHE A 84 2.31 -4.76 7.27
CA PHE A 84 1.97 -5.32 5.96
C PHE A 84 2.30 -6.81 5.84
N ASN A 85 3.46 -7.24 6.35
CA ASN A 85 3.86 -8.65 6.31
C ASN A 85 2.88 -9.56 7.06
N LEU A 86 2.40 -9.14 8.24
CA LEU A 86 1.46 -9.94 9.03
C LEU A 86 0.10 -10.04 8.33
N ARG A 87 -0.36 -8.94 7.72
CA ARG A 87 -1.63 -8.93 6.97
C ARG A 87 -1.54 -9.81 5.72
N ALA A 88 -0.40 -9.79 5.01
CA ALA A 88 -0.13 -10.71 3.91
C ALA A 88 -0.11 -12.17 4.37
N ASP A 89 0.58 -12.48 5.48
CA ASP A 89 0.64 -13.83 6.06
C ASP A 89 -0.76 -14.35 6.43
N ARG A 90 -1.61 -13.49 6.99
CA ARG A 90 -3.00 -13.83 7.30
C ARG A 90 -3.79 -14.16 6.03
N MET A 91 -3.76 -13.30 5.02
CA MET A 91 -4.44 -13.56 3.74
C MET A 91 -3.99 -14.88 3.10
N ILE A 92 -2.70 -15.18 3.14
CA ILE A 92 -2.13 -16.42 2.61
C ILE A 92 -2.65 -17.63 3.42
N SER A 93 -2.56 -17.57 4.75
CA SER A 93 -2.98 -18.68 5.62
C SER A 93 -4.47 -18.97 5.57
N GLU A 94 -5.31 -17.95 5.39
CA GLU A 94 -6.77 -18.07 5.20
C GLU A 94 -7.17 -18.52 3.78
N GLY A 95 -6.19 -18.66 2.89
CA GLY A 95 -6.40 -19.11 1.52
C GLY A 95 -7.09 -18.07 0.64
N PHE A 96 -6.90 -16.78 0.93
CA PHE A 96 -7.51 -15.67 0.18
C PHE A 96 -7.20 -15.75 -1.32
N PHE A 97 -5.93 -15.93 -1.70
CA PHE A 97 -5.49 -16.03 -3.09
C PHE A 97 -5.99 -17.30 -3.82
N LYS A 98 -6.35 -18.36 -3.06
CA LYS A 98 -6.95 -19.56 -3.64
C LYS A 98 -8.44 -19.37 -3.92
N LYS A 99 -9.11 -18.53 -3.14
CA LYS A 99 -10.55 -18.27 -3.24
C LYS A 99 -10.87 -17.12 -4.21
N ASN A 100 -9.93 -16.22 -4.44
CA ASN A 100 -10.13 -15.03 -5.24
C ASN A 100 -9.07 -14.96 -6.35
N LYS A 101 -9.52 -14.78 -7.58
CA LYS A 101 -8.61 -14.43 -8.67
C LYS A 101 -8.22 -12.98 -8.52
N ILE A 102 -6.93 -12.70 -8.37
CA ILE A 102 -6.37 -11.36 -8.35
C ILE A 102 -5.57 -11.14 -9.64
N ASP A 103 -5.84 -10.06 -10.34
CA ASP A 103 -5.10 -9.68 -11.56
C ASP A 103 -4.04 -8.61 -11.24
N THR A 104 -4.31 -7.73 -10.26
CA THR A 104 -3.37 -6.67 -9.86
C THR A 104 -3.37 -6.48 -8.34
N VAL A 105 -2.17 -6.36 -7.76
CA VAL A 105 -1.95 -6.01 -6.35
C VAL A 105 -1.25 -4.65 -6.29
N PHE A 106 -1.91 -3.64 -5.74
CA PHE A 106 -1.27 -2.38 -5.40
C PHE A 106 -0.71 -2.44 -3.98
N VAL A 107 0.56 -2.06 -3.80
CA VAL A 107 1.22 -1.97 -2.50
C VAL A 107 1.57 -0.51 -2.25
N PHE A 108 0.91 0.15 -1.31
CA PHE A 108 1.13 1.56 -1.02
C PHE A 108 1.42 1.77 0.47
N GLY A 109 2.70 1.87 0.82
CA GLY A 109 3.15 1.99 2.21
C GLY A 109 4.56 2.53 2.35
N GLY A 110 5.09 2.47 3.58
CA GLY A 110 6.39 3.02 3.95
C GLY A 110 6.31 4.43 4.53
N THR A 111 5.17 5.11 4.41
CA THR A 111 4.98 6.47 4.96
C THR A 111 5.12 6.46 6.48
N ASN A 112 4.43 5.55 7.16
CA ASN A 112 4.53 5.43 8.61
C ASN A 112 5.92 5.01 9.06
N ASP A 113 6.57 4.08 8.33
CA ASP A 113 7.95 3.69 8.59
C ASP A 113 8.91 4.90 8.53
N SER A 114 8.72 5.75 7.52
CA SER A 114 9.51 6.98 7.36
C SER A 114 9.25 7.99 8.50
N TRP A 115 7.98 8.15 8.91
CA TRP A 115 7.60 9.12 9.95
C TRP A 115 8.05 8.72 11.35
N ILE A 116 8.07 7.43 11.67
CA ILE A 116 8.47 6.95 13.00
C ILE A 116 9.94 6.56 13.09
N ASP A 117 10.74 6.86 12.08
CA ASP A 117 12.16 6.50 12.02
C ASP A 117 12.40 4.99 12.15
N SER A 118 11.60 4.17 11.48
CA SER A 118 11.81 2.73 11.45
C SER A 118 13.23 2.38 10.99
N PRO A 119 13.85 1.32 11.51
CA PRO A 119 15.16 0.88 11.03
C PRO A 119 15.14 0.60 9.52
N ILE A 120 16.10 1.16 8.78
CA ILE A 120 16.17 0.97 7.32
C ILE A 120 16.51 -0.48 6.96
N GLY A 121 17.56 -1.03 7.58
CA GLY A 121 18.09 -2.36 7.28
C GLY A 121 18.84 -2.41 5.95
N LYS A 122 19.35 -3.60 5.63
CA LYS A 122 19.96 -3.90 4.33
C LYS A 122 18.99 -4.71 3.49
N ILE A 123 18.96 -4.46 2.19
CA ILE A 123 18.20 -5.28 1.24
C ILE A 123 18.64 -6.74 1.36
N LYS A 124 17.66 -7.63 1.47
CA LYS A 124 17.88 -9.07 1.63
C LYS A 124 16.83 -9.84 0.85
N TYR A 125 17.25 -10.60 -0.15
CA TYR A 125 16.33 -11.29 -1.07
C TYR A 125 16.06 -12.74 -0.71
N LYS A 126 16.88 -13.34 0.18
CA LYS A 126 16.78 -14.76 0.58
C LYS A 126 16.99 -14.91 2.08
N ASP A 127 16.49 -15.99 2.64
CA ASP A 127 16.67 -16.35 4.05
C ASP A 127 16.27 -15.22 5.00
N ILE A 128 15.18 -14.50 4.68
CA ILE A 128 14.66 -13.40 5.46
C ILE A 128 14.01 -13.97 6.73
N THR A 129 14.51 -13.57 7.87
CA THR A 129 14.04 -14.01 9.19
C THR A 129 13.01 -13.05 9.78
N LYS A 130 12.36 -13.46 10.89
CA LYS A 130 11.49 -12.58 11.67
C LYS A 130 12.23 -11.36 12.24
N GLU A 131 13.53 -11.48 12.50
CA GLU A 131 14.34 -10.36 12.97
C GLU A 131 14.63 -9.37 11.84
N ASP A 132 14.89 -9.86 10.64
CA ASP A 132 15.14 -9.01 9.47
C ASP A 132 13.94 -8.10 9.16
N ILE A 133 12.70 -8.60 9.26
CA ILE A 133 11.50 -7.83 8.96
C ILE A 133 11.17 -6.73 9.98
N LYS A 134 11.96 -6.57 11.04
CA LYS A 134 11.90 -5.40 11.91
C LYS A 134 12.50 -4.15 11.25
N ALA A 135 13.17 -4.30 10.13
CA ALA A 135 13.68 -3.21 9.31
C ALA A 135 12.95 -3.15 7.97
N ILE A 136 12.76 -1.92 7.43
CA ILE A 136 11.82 -1.70 6.33
C ILE A 136 12.24 -2.34 5.01
N LEU A 137 13.53 -2.29 4.63
CA LEU A 137 13.97 -2.84 3.35
C LEU A 137 13.87 -4.37 3.30
N PRO A 138 14.35 -5.14 4.29
CA PRO A 138 14.10 -6.58 4.31
C PRO A 138 12.62 -6.93 4.44
N ALA A 139 11.83 -6.13 5.18
CA ALA A 139 10.39 -6.34 5.30
C ALA A 139 9.67 -6.16 3.96
N PHE A 140 10.07 -5.16 3.18
CA PHE A 140 9.53 -4.95 1.83
C PHE A 140 9.92 -6.10 0.88
N CYS A 141 11.19 -6.57 0.93
CA CYS A 141 11.59 -7.77 0.20
C CYS A 141 10.73 -8.98 0.55
N ALA A 142 10.50 -9.24 1.85
CA ALA A 142 9.68 -10.35 2.31
C ALA A 142 8.24 -10.24 1.82
N LEU A 143 7.66 -9.04 1.87
CA LEU A 143 6.31 -8.78 1.39
C LEU A 143 6.17 -9.08 -0.11
N ILE A 144 7.08 -8.54 -0.93
CA ILE A 144 7.06 -8.76 -2.38
C ILE A 144 7.23 -10.24 -2.72
N ALA A 145 8.18 -10.93 -2.07
CA ALA A 145 8.40 -12.36 -2.27
C ALA A 145 7.13 -13.18 -1.96
N LYS A 146 6.49 -12.94 -0.81
CA LYS A 146 5.25 -13.61 -0.40
C LYS A 146 4.11 -13.38 -1.38
N LEU A 147 3.91 -12.15 -1.83
CA LEU A 147 2.85 -11.82 -2.79
C LEU A 147 3.09 -12.47 -4.15
N THR A 148 4.34 -12.46 -4.62
CA THR A 148 4.73 -13.12 -5.87
C THR A 148 4.48 -14.63 -5.81
N GLU A 149 4.81 -15.27 -4.69
CA GLU A 149 4.58 -16.71 -4.50
C GLU A 149 3.09 -17.04 -4.36
N ALA A 150 2.34 -16.22 -3.60
CA ALA A 150 0.92 -16.47 -3.34
C ALA A 150 0.01 -16.21 -4.55
N SER A 151 0.43 -15.31 -5.46
CA SER A 151 -0.35 -14.90 -6.64
C SER A 151 0.57 -14.66 -7.84
N PRO A 152 1.17 -15.73 -8.40
CA PRO A 152 2.21 -15.63 -9.43
C PRO A 152 1.73 -15.01 -10.75
N ASP A 153 0.43 -15.07 -11.02
CA ASP A 153 -0.17 -14.52 -12.24
C ASP A 153 -0.59 -13.05 -12.08
N SER A 154 -0.49 -12.50 -10.88
CA SER A 154 -0.86 -11.10 -10.60
C SER A 154 0.28 -10.13 -10.94
N LYS A 155 -0.08 -8.96 -11.44
CA LYS A 155 0.83 -7.82 -11.48
C LYS A 155 0.93 -7.19 -10.10
N ILE A 156 2.12 -7.14 -9.50
CA ILE A 156 2.36 -6.41 -8.26
C ILE A 156 2.90 -5.04 -8.65
N ILE A 157 2.22 -3.98 -8.20
CA ILE A 157 2.55 -2.59 -8.56
C ILE A 157 2.76 -1.79 -7.26
N PRO A 158 4.00 -1.65 -6.79
CA PRO A 158 4.34 -0.77 -5.69
C PRO A 158 4.15 0.71 -6.05
N LEU A 159 3.56 1.45 -5.11
CA LEU A 159 3.39 2.90 -5.16
C LEU A 159 4.31 3.51 -4.10
N ILE A 160 5.32 4.25 -4.53
CA ILE A 160 6.36 4.84 -3.67
C ILE A 160 6.00 6.31 -3.45
N ASN A 161 5.68 6.67 -2.19
CA ASN A 161 5.26 8.01 -1.83
C ASN A 161 6.37 9.05 -2.04
N SER A 162 5.99 10.30 -2.31
CA SER A 162 6.91 11.42 -2.54
C SER A 162 7.72 11.86 -1.31
N ASP A 163 7.24 11.60 -0.10
CA ASP A 163 7.84 12.12 1.14
C ASP A 163 8.50 11.02 1.99
N LEU A 164 8.87 9.91 1.36
CA LEU A 164 9.70 8.92 2.03
C LEU A 164 11.12 9.45 2.18
N LYS A 165 11.83 8.98 3.20
CA LYS A 165 13.29 9.16 3.27
C LYS A 165 13.92 8.57 2.01
N ASP A 166 14.93 9.24 1.47
CA ASP A 166 15.59 8.82 0.22
C ASP A 166 16.06 7.37 0.28
N GLU A 167 16.64 6.93 1.40
CA GLU A 167 17.11 5.55 1.56
C GLU A 167 15.98 4.52 1.46
N ILE A 168 14.76 4.87 1.90
CA ILE A 168 13.59 4.01 1.78
C ILE A 168 13.10 3.99 0.33
N ALA A 169 12.95 5.17 -0.27
CA ALA A 169 12.44 5.30 -1.64
C ALA A 169 13.37 4.62 -2.65
N ASP A 170 14.67 4.87 -2.56
CA ASP A 170 15.70 4.27 -3.43
C ASP A 170 15.80 2.76 -3.23
N GLY A 171 15.72 2.31 -1.96
CA GLY A 171 15.71 0.89 -1.63
C GLY A 171 14.47 0.17 -2.18
N PHE A 172 13.29 0.78 -2.10
CA PHE A 172 12.08 0.22 -2.71
C PHE A 172 12.19 0.11 -4.23
N GLU A 173 12.74 1.13 -4.90
CA GLU A 173 13.02 1.06 -6.32
C GLU A 173 14.01 -0.06 -6.68
N GLU A 174 15.10 -0.20 -5.92
CA GLU A 174 16.08 -1.27 -6.13
C GLU A 174 15.41 -2.64 -6.02
N ILE A 175 14.57 -2.84 -5.00
CA ILE A 175 13.82 -4.07 -4.81
C ILE A 175 12.85 -4.32 -5.97
N CYS A 176 12.11 -3.29 -6.40
CA CYS A 176 11.22 -3.40 -7.56
C CYS A 176 11.97 -3.83 -8.84
N ARG A 177 13.13 -3.22 -9.09
CA ARG A 177 13.98 -3.58 -10.25
C ARG A 177 14.49 -5.02 -10.15
N HIS A 178 14.89 -5.48 -8.97
CA HIS A 178 15.33 -6.86 -8.75
C HIS A 178 14.24 -7.89 -9.09
N TYR A 179 12.99 -7.62 -8.68
CA TYR A 179 11.85 -8.50 -8.97
C TYR A 179 11.22 -8.25 -10.35
N GLY A 180 11.73 -7.31 -11.14
CA GLY A 180 11.18 -6.97 -12.46
C GLY A 180 9.78 -6.36 -12.40
N LEU A 181 9.44 -5.67 -11.30
CA LEU A 181 8.12 -5.09 -11.09
C LEU A 181 7.98 -3.74 -11.79
N THR A 182 6.80 -3.48 -12.34
CA THR A 182 6.35 -2.13 -12.63
C THR A 182 6.04 -1.43 -11.31
N TYR A 183 6.51 -0.19 -11.14
CA TYR A 183 6.24 0.63 -9.96
C TYR A 183 6.04 2.09 -10.34
N ILE A 184 5.48 2.87 -9.42
CA ILE A 184 5.36 4.32 -9.56
C ILE A 184 6.07 4.97 -8.38
N ARG A 185 7.04 5.85 -8.65
CA ARG A 185 7.62 6.76 -7.65
C ARG A 185 7.04 8.15 -7.90
N PHE A 186 6.32 8.67 -6.90
CA PHE A 186 5.78 10.02 -6.97
C PHE A 186 6.87 11.02 -6.61
N GLU A 187 7.04 12.07 -7.44
CA GLU A 187 7.95 13.18 -7.13
C GLU A 187 7.31 14.15 -6.14
N ALA A 188 6.02 14.44 -6.32
CA ALA A 188 5.26 15.30 -5.44
C ALA A 188 3.78 14.90 -5.46
N LEU A 189 3.18 14.77 -4.29
CA LEU A 189 1.75 14.62 -4.11
C LEU A 189 1.20 15.81 -3.35
N ASP A 190 0.07 16.35 -3.81
CA ASP A 190 -0.64 17.38 -3.09
C ASP A 190 -1.25 16.81 -1.81
N LYS A 191 -0.97 17.43 -0.66
CA LYS A 191 -1.31 16.89 0.66
C LYS A 191 -1.92 17.94 1.57
N LEU A 192 -2.83 17.47 2.43
CA LEU A 192 -3.35 18.19 3.60
C LEU A 192 -3.05 17.34 4.83
N SER A 193 -2.49 17.96 5.87
CA SER A 193 -2.09 17.26 7.11
C SER A 193 -1.28 15.98 6.86
N GLY A 194 -0.34 16.04 5.90
CA GLY A 194 0.55 14.92 5.56
C GLY A 194 -0.09 13.82 4.71
N HIS A 195 -1.37 13.89 4.38
CA HIS A 195 -2.10 12.88 3.60
C HIS A 195 -2.57 13.45 2.26
N PRO A 196 -2.68 12.63 1.20
CA PRO A 196 -3.17 13.08 -0.09
C PRO A 196 -4.50 13.86 0.02
N SER A 197 -4.51 15.09 -0.53
CA SER A 197 -5.73 15.85 -0.75
C SER A 197 -6.54 15.23 -1.90
N ARG A 198 -7.72 15.77 -2.21
CA ARG A 198 -8.47 15.38 -3.43
C ARG A 198 -7.63 15.50 -4.69
N LYS A 199 -6.79 16.56 -4.77
CA LYS A 199 -5.84 16.73 -5.88
C LYS A 199 -4.75 15.67 -5.83
N GLY A 200 -4.22 15.33 -4.65
CA GLY A 200 -3.26 14.23 -4.50
C GLY A 200 -3.85 12.87 -4.86
N MET A 201 -5.09 12.61 -4.49
CA MET A 201 -5.82 11.41 -4.90
C MET A 201 -5.97 11.32 -6.43
N GLU A 202 -6.23 12.45 -7.10
CA GLU A 202 -6.29 12.52 -8.55
C GLU A 202 -4.92 12.25 -9.19
N GLN A 203 -3.85 12.84 -8.64
CA GLN A 203 -2.48 12.60 -9.11
C GLN A 203 -2.11 11.11 -9.05
N ILE A 204 -2.49 10.42 -7.97
CA ILE A 204 -2.26 8.97 -7.82
C ILE A 204 -3.04 8.20 -8.89
N ASN A 205 -4.34 8.48 -9.04
CA ASN A 205 -5.21 7.85 -10.03
C ASN A 205 -4.66 8.00 -11.46
N GLU A 206 -4.32 9.24 -11.87
CA GLU A 206 -3.79 9.52 -13.19
C GLU A 206 -2.44 8.80 -13.45
N ALA A 207 -1.53 8.82 -12.47
CA ALA A 207 -0.26 8.13 -12.61
C ALA A 207 -0.43 6.62 -12.82
N ILE A 208 -1.38 6.00 -12.10
CA ILE A 208 -1.68 4.57 -12.27
C ILE A 208 -2.33 4.30 -13.63
N LYS A 209 -3.28 5.13 -14.08
CA LYS A 209 -3.93 4.97 -15.40
C LYS A 209 -2.94 5.04 -16.56
N ASN A 210 -1.89 5.82 -16.42
CA ASN A 210 -0.83 5.93 -17.43
C ASN A 210 -0.02 4.62 -17.63
N LEU A 211 -0.24 3.59 -16.82
CA LEU A 211 0.33 2.26 -16.99
C LEU A 211 -0.48 1.37 -17.96
N LEU A 212 -1.68 1.78 -18.37
CA LEU A 212 -2.55 1.06 -19.31
C LEU A 212 -2.21 1.42 -20.74
#